data_c57347572c75426d90c0f41ab5faa111
#
_entry.id   c57347572c75426d90c0f41ab5faa111
#
_cell.length_a   1.000
_cell.length_b   1.000
_cell.length_c   1.000
_cell.angle_alpha   90.00
_cell.angle_beta   90.00
_cell.angle_gamma   90.00
#
_symmetry.space_group_name_H-M   'P 1'
#
loop_
_entity.id
_entity.type
_entity.pdbx_description
1 polymer ?
#
loop_
_entity_poly.entity_id
_entity_poly.type
_entity_poly.pdbx_seq_one_letter_code
_entity_poly.pdbx_strand_id
1 'polypeptide(L)'
;MFLKKNFLKPSSYIVFTIFVIFFICFIHTNTFGKIFKIQDIEIEEPFNSNFNKEKVINKAFDEAFDILLNSLITSNDKNKIKNTQLKDIKYLIDSFTITNEQFLNKNYQANFEVNFDKPKILNFFEKKNIFPSMYKKKEFLTLLILIDNEEDKVLLFDRNPLYSKWNDDIKNFSQINYVLHEEDILDLKFINENKDIIENFKFDKIVKKYDTEDYIVAIYFKNKNNLRVLSKMFYEGKVKISNQSYKKVNISDDLQLLNIIESTKTFFEDIWKQNNQINTSI
;
A
#
# COMPACT_ATOMS: atom_id res chain seq x y z
N MET A 1 4.26 -6.97 -79.56
CA MET A 1 5.55 -6.98 -78.84
C MET A 1 5.24 -6.99 -77.29
N PHE A 2 5.17 -8.20 -76.71
CA PHE A 2 4.78 -8.39 -75.31
C PHE A 2 5.99 -8.42 -74.46
N LEU A 3 6.15 -7.44 -73.58
CA LEU A 3 7.21 -7.42 -72.55
C LEU A 3 6.83 -8.40 -71.42
N LYS A 4 7.54 -9.51 -71.30
CA LYS A 4 7.50 -10.42 -70.17
C LYS A 4 8.13 -9.71 -68.96
N LYS A 5 7.33 -9.35 -67.95
CA LYS A 5 7.84 -8.99 -66.60
C LYS A 5 8.35 -10.24 -65.90
N ASN A 6 9.67 -10.37 -65.78
CA ASN A 6 10.30 -11.36 -64.94
C ASN A 6 10.12 -10.95 -63.46
N PHE A 7 9.24 -11.63 -62.75
CA PHE A 7 9.20 -11.57 -61.29
C PHE A 7 10.40 -12.37 -60.73
N LEU A 8 11.39 -11.68 -60.19
CA LEU A 8 12.45 -12.29 -59.43
C LEU A 8 11.86 -13.00 -58.23
N LYS A 9 11.96 -14.32 -58.17
CA LYS A 9 11.59 -15.11 -56.98
C LYS A 9 12.56 -14.69 -55.89
N PRO A 10 12.10 -14.28 -54.67
CA PRO A 10 13.00 -13.98 -53.55
C PRO A 10 13.81 -15.24 -53.24
N SER A 11 15.13 -15.09 -53.15
CA SER A 11 16.05 -16.18 -52.84
C SER A 11 15.60 -16.79 -51.49
N SER A 12 15.61 -18.12 -51.40
CA SER A 12 15.25 -18.88 -50.18
C SER A 12 15.98 -18.39 -48.93
N TYR A 13 17.18 -17.82 -49.11
CA TYR A 13 18.00 -17.22 -48.03
C TYR A 13 17.35 -15.95 -47.46
N ILE A 14 16.72 -15.10 -48.29
CA ILE A 14 16.07 -13.88 -47.82
C ILE A 14 14.85 -14.24 -46.97
N VAL A 15 14.05 -15.22 -47.39
CA VAL A 15 12.89 -15.69 -46.63
C VAL A 15 13.32 -16.32 -45.29
N PHE A 16 14.37 -17.11 -45.33
CA PHE A 16 14.94 -17.73 -44.11
C PHE A 16 15.49 -16.69 -43.13
N THR A 17 16.20 -15.67 -43.65
CA THR A 17 16.74 -14.59 -42.80
C THR A 17 15.63 -13.76 -42.15
N ILE A 18 14.57 -13.47 -42.88
CA ILE A 18 13.39 -12.76 -42.36
C ILE A 18 12.70 -13.61 -41.27
N PHE A 19 12.60 -14.94 -41.48
CA PHE A 19 11.99 -15.86 -40.53
C PHE A 19 12.81 -15.97 -39.24
N VAL A 20 14.14 -15.98 -39.34
CA VAL A 20 15.05 -16.00 -38.17
C VAL A 20 14.97 -14.68 -37.40
N ILE A 21 14.94 -13.53 -38.07
CA ILE A 21 14.77 -12.21 -37.44
C ILE A 21 13.39 -12.12 -36.76
N PHE A 22 12.34 -12.62 -37.39
CA PHE A 22 11.00 -12.67 -36.83
C PHE A 22 10.93 -13.56 -35.58
N PHE A 23 11.64 -14.70 -35.59
CA PHE A 23 11.70 -15.62 -34.45
C PHE A 23 12.52 -15.04 -33.27
N ILE A 24 13.59 -14.29 -33.54
CA ILE A 24 14.37 -13.58 -32.50
C ILE A 24 13.55 -12.46 -31.85
N CYS A 25 12.68 -11.77 -32.60
CA CYS A 25 11.77 -10.75 -32.04
C CYS A 25 10.66 -11.32 -31.14
N PHE A 26 10.33 -12.61 -31.26
CA PHE A 26 9.32 -13.26 -30.40
C PHE A 26 9.87 -13.81 -29.09
N ILE A 27 11.20 -13.82 -28.87
CA ILE A 27 11.79 -14.16 -27.57
C ILE A 27 11.83 -12.88 -26.69
N HIS A 28 10.72 -12.17 -26.62
CA HIS A 28 10.47 -11.30 -25.49
C HIS A 28 10.00 -12.21 -24.34
N THR A 29 10.96 -12.84 -23.67
CA THR A 29 10.73 -13.38 -22.33
C THR A 29 10.21 -12.20 -21.52
N ASN A 30 8.96 -12.28 -21.08
CA ASN A 30 8.48 -11.46 -19.96
C ASN A 30 9.41 -11.78 -18.80
N THR A 31 10.47 -11.03 -18.65
CA THR A 31 11.25 -10.98 -17.43
C THR A 31 10.35 -10.37 -16.37
N PHE A 32 9.49 -11.17 -15.76
CA PHE A 32 8.92 -10.83 -14.48
C PHE A 32 10.09 -10.42 -13.61
N GLY A 33 10.11 -9.16 -13.20
CA GLY A 33 11.24 -8.58 -12.51
C GLY A 33 11.76 -9.55 -11.44
N LYS A 34 13.04 -9.91 -11.51
CA LYS A 34 13.69 -10.85 -10.61
C LYS A 34 13.91 -10.27 -9.22
N ILE A 35 13.59 -8.98 -9.03
CA ILE A 35 13.85 -8.24 -7.79
C ILE A 35 12.58 -7.53 -7.29
N PHE A 36 12.52 -7.34 -5.97
CA PHE A 36 11.67 -6.33 -5.33
C PHE A 36 12.55 -5.13 -4.99
N LYS A 37 12.21 -3.98 -5.53
CA LYS A 37 12.97 -2.74 -5.36
C LYS A 37 12.30 -1.83 -4.34
N ILE A 38 13.04 -1.45 -3.31
CA ILE A 38 12.64 -0.46 -2.31
C ILE A 38 13.54 0.75 -2.45
N GLN A 39 12.93 1.92 -2.61
CA GLN A 39 13.62 3.20 -2.87
C GLN A 39 13.27 4.22 -1.78
N ASP A 40 13.98 5.35 -1.82
CA ASP A 40 13.72 6.51 -0.98
C ASP A 40 13.79 6.22 0.53
N ILE A 41 14.71 5.33 0.93
CA ILE A 41 14.99 5.06 2.34
C ILE A 41 15.98 6.11 2.82
N GLU A 42 15.52 7.04 3.62
CA GLU A 42 16.33 8.12 4.15
C GLU A 42 16.84 7.78 5.56
N ILE A 43 18.16 7.71 5.73
CA ILE A 43 18.78 7.47 7.03
C ILE A 43 19.57 8.70 7.44
N GLU A 44 19.29 9.18 8.63
CA GLU A 44 20.07 10.23 9.31
C GLU A 44 20.64 9.68 10.61
N GLU A 45 21.96 9.90 10.83
CA GLU A 45 22.68 9.50 12.04
C GLU A 45 23.69 10.57 12.44
N PRO A 46 23.90 10.81 13.76
CA PRO A 46 24.92 11.74 14.21
C PRO A 46 26.32 11.35 13.76
N PHE A 47 27.03 12.29 13.15
CA PHE A 47 28.42 12.09 12.73
C PHE A 47 29.37 12.52 13.84
N ASN A 48 29.82 11.55 14.64
CA ASN A 48 30.72 11.74 15.77
C ASN A 48 31.79 10.63 15.81
N SER A 49 32.64 10.60 16.83
CA SER A 49 33.71 9.60 16.98
C SER A 49 33.22 8.13 17.00
N ASN A 50 31.96 7.89 17.28
CA ASN A 50 31.33 6.56 17.31
C ASN A 50 30.55 6.24 16.02
N PHE A 51 30.61 7.12 15.01
CA PHE A 51 29.94 6.90 13.74
C PHE A 51 30.47 5.63 13.06
N ASN A 52 29.55 4.82 12.59
CA ASN A 52 29.88 3.59 11.89
C ASN A 52 28.93 3.43 10.67
N LYS A 53 29.52 3.59 9.48
CA LYS A 53 28.77 3.48 8.21
C LYS A 53 28.09 2.12 8.03
N GLU A 54 28.69 1.04 8.53
CA GLU A 54 28.07 -0.29 8.46
C GLU A 54 26.78 -0.36 9.27
N LYS A 55 26.71 0.29 10.44
CA LYS A 55 25.47 0.38 11.23
C LYS A 55 24.37 1.13 10.46
N VAL A 56 24.74 2.20 9.76
CA VAL A 56 23.79 2.97 8.93
C VAL A 56 23.25 2.09 7.82
N ILE A 57 24.12 1.36 7.09
CA ILE A 57 23.69 0.42 6.04
C ILE A 57 22.78 -0.68 6.62
N ASN A 58 23.11 -1.22 7.79
CA ASN A 58 22.30 -2.23 8.45
C ASN A 58 20.90 -1.72 8.79
N LYS A 59 20.81 -0.46 9.29
CA LYS A 59 19.54 0.20 9.56
C LYS A 59 18.71 0.38 8.29
N ALA A 60 19.36 0.78 7.18
CA ALA A 60 18.68 0.87 5.89
C ALA A 60 18.13 -0.49 5.40
N PHE A 61 18.85 -1.58 5.65
CA PHE A 61 18.38 -2.93 5.31
C PHE A 61 17.17 -3.37 6.15
N ASP A 62 17.19 -3.10 7.45
CA ASP A 62 16.06 -3.39 8.34
C ASP A 62 14.83 -2.59 7.92
N GLU A 63 14.99 -1.30 7.63
CA GLU A 63 13.91 -0.42 7.19
C GLU A 63 13.37 -0.83 5.81
N ALA A 64 14.27 -1.12 4.87
CA ALA A 64 13.88 -1.66 3.55
C ALA A 64 13.07 -2.94 3.66
N PHE A 65 13.49 -3.85 4.54
CA PHE A 65 12.79 -5.11 4.75
C PHE A 65 11.40 -4.87 5.34
N ASP A 66 11.28 -3.98 6.33
CA ASP A 66 9.99 -3.59 6.91
C ASP A 66 9.04 -2.99 5.87
N ILE A 67 9.53 -2.12 4.99
CA ILE A 67 8.76 -1.54 3.87
C ILE A 67 8.31 -2.66 2.91
N LEU A 68 9.20 -3.57 2.56
CA LEU A 68 8.87 -4.72 1.72
C LEU A 68 7.76 -5.58 2.33
N LEU A 69 7.87 -5.91 3.63
CA LEU A 69 6.85 -6.68 4.35
C LEU A 69 5.51 -5.94 4.35
N ASN A 70 5.52 -4.65 4.68
CA ASN A 70 4.32 -3.83 4.71
C ASN A 70 3.65 -3.75 3.33
N SER A 71 4.41 -3.84 2.25
CA SER A 71 3.85 -3.80 0.89
C SER A 71 3.29 -5.14 0.41
N LEU A 72 3.79 -6.27 0.92
CA LEU A 72 3.46 -7.60 0.35
C LEU A 72 2.58 -8.47 1.24
N ILE A 73 2.64 -8.35 2.55
CA ILE A 73 1.97 -9.27 3.47
C ILE A 73 1.04 -8.56 4.46
N THR A 74 0.11 -9.31 5.04
CA THR A 74 -0.80 -8.79 6.05
C THR A 74 -0.10 -8.49 7.38
N SER A 75 -0.70 -7.64 8.21
CA SER A 75 -0.20 -7.34 9.56
C SER A 75 -0.06 -8.60 10.43
N ASN A 76 -0.99 -9.55 10.27
CA ASN A 76 -0.96 -10.83 10.99
C ASN A 76 0.23 -11.71 10.54
N ASP A 77 0.49 -11.76 9.24
CA ASP A 77 1.64 -12.51 8.70
C ASP A 77 2.97 -11.85 9.07
N LYS A 78 3.02 -10.50 9.09
CA LYS A 78 4.19 -9.75 9.57
C LYS A 78 4.58 -10.15 11.00
N ASN A 79 3.60 -10.39 11.88
CA ASN A 79 3.86 -10.84 13.25
C ASN A 79 4.59 -12.20 13.33
N LYS A 80 4.41 -13.09 12.34
CA LYS A 80 5.11 -14.40 12.29
C LYS A 80 6.62 -14.27 12.05
N ILE A 81 7.06 -13.18 11.45
CA ILE A 81 8.44 -12.96 10.99
C ILE A 81 9.11 -11.72 11.59
N LYS A 82 8.48 -11.05 12.57
CA LYS A 82 9.00 -9.82 13.21
C LYS A 82 10.38 -9.96 13.84
N ASN A 83 10.81 -11.20 14.16
CA ASN A 83 12.10 -11.49 14.79
C ASN A 83 13.14 -11.99 13.77
N THR A 84 12.98 -11.68 12.47
CA THR A 84 13.95 -12.03 11.44
C THR A 84 15.29 -11.34 11.74
N GLN A 85 16.37 -12.10 11.79
CA GLN A 85 17.69 -11.56 12.13
C GLN A 85 18.30 -10.83 10.93
N LEU A 86 19.09 -9.78 11.19
CA LEU A 86 19.76 -8.99 10.15
C LEU A 86 20.57 -9.85 9.17
N LYS A 87 21.23 -10.93 9.63
CA LYS A 87 21.95 -11.87 8.76
C LYS A 87 21.03 -12.50 7.70
N ASP A 88 19.80 -12.83 8.10
CA ASP A 88 18.83 -13.44 7.20
C ASP A 88 18.28 -12.41 6.21
N ILE A 89 18.06 -11.16 6.68
CA ILE A 89 17.69 -10.05 5.82
C ILE A 89 18.77 -9.78 4.76
N LYS A 90 20.05 -9.74 5.16
CA LYS A 90 21.19 -9.57 4.24
C LYS A 90 21.24 -10.67 3.17
N TYR A 91 20.89 -11.91 3.52
CA TYR A 91 20.83 -13.01 2.57
C TYR A 91 19.75 -12.84 1.49
N LEU A 92 18.66 -12.15 1.84
CA LEU A 92 17.54 -11.87 0.93
C LEU A 92 17.84 -10.71 -0.04
N ILE A 93 18.84 -9.86 0.27
CA ILE A 93 19.23 -8.74 -0.57
C ILE A 93 20.07 -9.24 -1.75
N ASP A 94 19.75 -8.71 -2.95
CA ASP A 94 20.54 -8.89 -4.17
C ASP A 94 21.62 -7.82 -4.28
N SER A 95 21.21 -6.56 -4.16
CA SER A 95 22.09 -5.40 -4.29
C SER A 95 21.51 -4.18 -3.56
N PHE A 96 22.35 -3.17 -3.31
CA PHE A 96 21.89 -1.89 -2.79
C PHE A 96 22.74 -0.73 -3.36
N THR A 97 22.17 0.47 -3.36
CA THR A 97 22.83 1.69 -3.79
C THR A 97 22.65 2.77 -2.72
N ILE A 98 23.69 3.55 -2.48
CA ILE A 98 23.64 4.74 -1.64
C ILE A 98 23.64 5.96 -2.56
N THR A 99 22.64 6.82 -2.40
CA THR A 99 22.50 8.07 -3.15
C THR A 99 22.43 9.25 -2.20
N ASN A 100 22.68 10.45 -2.70
CA ASN A 100 22.59 11.70 -1.92
C ASN A 100 23.33 11.67 -0.58
N GLU A 101 24.48 10.99 -0.54
CA GLU A 101 25.32 10.92 0.65
C GLU A 101 25.91 12.29 0.98
N GLN A 102 25.64 12.79 2.20
CA GLN A 102 26.12 14.10 2.64
C GLN A 102 26.38 14.15 4.15
N PHE A 103 27.25 15.09 4.53
CA PHE A 103 27.56 15.40 5.91
C PHE A 103 27.12 16.83 6.20
N LEU A 104 26.02 16.98 6.92
CA LEU A 104 25.40 18.27 7.18
C LEU A 104 25.12 18.44 8.68
N ASN A 105 25.45 19.61 9.26
CA ASN A 105 25.13 19.93 10.66
C ASN A 105 25.53 18.85 11.69
N LYS A 106 26.69 18.23 11.50
CA LYS A 106 27.20 17.09 12.31
C LYS A 106 26.37 15.82 12.20
N ASN A 107 25.52 15.70 11.18
CA ASN A 107 24.80 14.50 10.86
C ASN A 107 25.28 13.94 9.52
N TYR A 108 25.31 12.64 9.42
CA TYR A 108 25.40 11.91 8.16
C TYR A 108 23.99 11.64 7.65
N GLN A 109 23.73 11.99 6.41
CA GLN A 109 22.46 11.75 5.75
C GLN A 109 22.72 11.02 4.43
N ALA A 110 21.90 10.00 4.14
CA ALA A 110 21.98 9.32 2.86
C ALA A 110 20.66 8.66 2.51
N ASN A 111 20.38 8.57 1.22
CA ASN A 111 19.24 7.81 0.69
C ASN A 111 19.73 6.45 0.21
N PHE A 112 18.94 5.42 0.47
CA PHE A 112 19.23 4.06 0.07
C PHE A 112 18.18 3.54 -0.90
N GLU A 113 18.66 2.75 -1.85
CA GLU A 113 17.85 1.88 -2.68
C GLU A 113 18.29 0.45 -2.39
N VAL A 114 17.36 -0.43 -2.03
CA VAL A 114 17.63 -1.83 -1.71
C VAL A 114 16.83 -2.74 -2.64
N ASN A 115 17.53 -3.64 -3.31
CA ASN A 115 16.97 -4.61 -4.22
C ASN A 115 16.97 -5.99 -3.54
N PHE A 116 15.79 -6.57 -3.32
CA PHE A 116 15.65 -7.91 -2.78
C PHE A 116 15.52 -8.94 -3.90
N ASP A 117 16.18 -10.09 -3.74
CA ASP A 117 16.04 -11.24 -4.61
C ASP A 117 14.63 -11.84 -4.47
N LYS A 118 13.80 -11.67 -5.50
CA LYS A 118 12.40 -12.11 -5.46
C LYS A 118 12.22 -13.60 -5.21
N PRO A 119 12.96 -14.53 -5.87
CA PRO A 119 12.94 -15.94 -5.56
C PRO A 119 13.26 -16.25 -4.10
N LYS A 120 14.29 -15.60 -3.52
CA LYS A 120 14.65 -15.82 -2.10
C LYS A 120 13.56 -15.32 -1.17
N ILE A 121 12.95 -14.15 -1.43
CA ILE A 121 11.84 -13.61 -0.65
C ILE A 121 10.63 -14.56 -0.70
N LEU A 122 10.24 -15.04 -1.88
CA LEU A 122 9.11 -15.96 -2.01
C LEU A 122 9.35 -17.29 -1.28
N ASN A 123 10.55 -17.86 -1.40
CA ASN A 123 10.94 -19.05 -0.65
C ASN A 123 10.98 -18.81 0.88
N PHE A 124 11.43 -17.62 1.31
CA PHE A 124 11.40 -17.23 2.73
C PHE A 124 9.96 -17.20 3.25
N PHE A 125 9.01 -16.62 2.51
CA PHE A 125 7.60 -16.59 2.87
C PHE A 125 6.97 -17.99 2.87
N GLU A 126 7.23 -18.80 1.85
CA GLU A 126 6.74 -20.17 1.76
C GLU A 126 7.14 -21.01 2.98
N LYS A 127 8.41 -20.96 3.39
CA LYS A 127 8.90 -21.65 4.61
C LYS A 127 8.21 -21.23 5.91
N LYS A 128 7.53 -20.08 5.90
CA LYS A 128 6.79 -19.53 7.04
C LYS A 128 5.26 -19.64 6.88
N ASN A 129 4.79 -20.32 5.82
CA ASN A 129 3.38 -20.41 5.44
C ASN A 129 2.74 -18.98 5.33
N ILE A 130 3.44 -18.10 4.64
CA ILE A 130 2.98 -16.75 4.34
C ILE A 130 2.71 -16.65 2.84
N PHE A 131 1.52 -16.16 2.48
CA PHE A 131 1.11 -15.95 1.10
C PHE A 131 1.17 -14.45 0.78
N PRO A 132 2.19 -13.98 0.04
CA PRO A 132 2.30 -12.58 -0.30
C PRO A 132 1.23 -12.17 -1.30
N SER A 133 0.85 -10.89 -1.27
CA SER A 133 0.00 -10.27 -2.28
C SER A 133 0.83 -9.80 -3.47
N MET A 134 0.17 -9.70 -4.64
CA MET A 134 0.72 -8.88 -5.72
C MET A 134 0.64 -7.41 -5.30
N TYR A 135 1.72 -6.65 -5.50
CA TYR A 135 1.67 -5.20 -5.31
C TYR A 135 0.79 -4.58 -6.40
N LYS A 136 -0.42 -4.16 -6.02
CA LYS A 136 -1.40 -3.56 -6.92
C LYS A 136 -2.06 -2.37 -6.25
N LYS A 137 -1.71 -1.17 -6.69
CA LYS A 137 -2.37 0.05 -6.21
C LYS A 137 -3.81 0.11 -6.70
N LYS A 138 -4.72 0.53 -5.84
CA LYS A 138 -6.14 0.76 -6.12
C LYS A 138 -6.63 2.00 -5.38
N GLU A 139 -7.42 2.79 -6.07
CA GLU A 139 -8.13 3.92 -5.46
C GLU A 139 -9.46 3.46 -4.86
N PHE A 140 -9.75 3.94 -3.66
CA PHE A 140 -11.04 3.76 -3.00
C PHE A 140 -11.58 5.11 -2.55
N LEU A 141 -12.81 5.41 -2.96
CA LEU A 141 -13.56 6.50 -2.36
C LEU A 141 -13.70 6.21 -0.86
N THR A 142 -13.33 7.18 -0.02
CA THR A 142 -13.27 6.99 1.42
C THR A 142 -14.16 7.98 2.14
N LEU A 143 -15.16 7.45 2.84
CA LEU A 143 -16.09 8.21 3.66
C LEU A 143 -15.71 8.08 5.14
N LEU A 144 -15.41 9.21 5.78
CA LEU A 144 -15.04 9.29 7.19
C LEU A 144 -16.12 10.03 7.96
N ILE A 145 -16.77 9.33 8.90
CA ILE A 145 -17.92 9.83 9.64
C ILE A 145 -17.61 9.76 11.13
N LEU A 146 -17.70 10.87 11.84
CA LEU A 146 -17.59 10.89 13.30
C LEU A 146 -18.96 11.25 13.89
N ILE A 147 -19.46 10.38 14.77
CA ILE A 147 -20.71 10.60 15.52
C ILE A 147 -20.34 10.82 16.97
N ASP A 148 -20.59 12.04 17.47
CA ASP A 148 -20.48 12.37 18.88
C ASP A 148 -21.81 12.07 19.56
N ASN A 149 -21.87 10.95 20.29
CA ASN A 149 -23.08 10.50 20.96
C ASN A 149 -23.45 11.37 22.18
N GLU A 150 -22.53 12.19 22.70
CA GLU A 150 -22.83 13.09 23.85
C GLU A 150 -23.47 14.39 23.36
N GLU A 151 -22.94 14.93 22.24
CA GLU A 151 -23.46 16.16 21.66
C GLU A 151 -24.57 15.91 20.63
N ASP A 152 -24.88 14.63 20.37
CA ASP A 152 -25.83 14.17 19.35
C ASP A 152 -25.53 14.77 17.95
N LYS A 153 -24.25 14.83 17.58
CA LYS A 153 -23.77 15.47 16.36
C LYS A 153 -23.10 14.50 15.41
N VAL A 154 -23.30 14.73 14.11
CA VAL A 154 -22.53 14.13 13.04
C VAL A 154 -21.47 15.14 12.58
N LEU A 155 -20.22 14.74 12.56
CA LEU A 155 -19.08 15.55 12.12
C LEU A 155 -18.48 14.93 10.87
N LEU A 156 -18.42 15.70 9.80
CA LEU A 156 -17.82 15.35 8.52
C LEU A 156 -16.79 16.42 8.13
N PHE A 157 -15.96 16.12 7.15
CA PHE A 157 -15.02 17.04 6.52
C PHE A 157 -14.12 17.74 7.56
N ASP A 158 -13.90 19.02 7.43
CA ASP A 158 -13.04 19.81 8.32
C ASP A 158 -13.46 19.80 9.80
N ARG A 159 -14.73 19.48 10.08
CA ARG A 159 -15.22 19.31 11.46
C ARG A 159 -14.88 17.95 12.04
N ASN A 160 -14.44 17.02 11.23
CA ASN A 160 -14.01 15.67 11.66
C ASN A 160 -12.47 15.64 11.74
N PRO A 161 -11.86 15.58 12.92
CA PRO A 161 -10.41 15.61 13.06
C PRO A 161 -9.72 14.41 12.39
N LEU A 162 -10.45 13.29 12.20
CA LEU A 162 -9.93 12.13 11.46
C LEU A 162 -9.84 12.42 9.96
N TYR A 163 -10.74 13.22 9.42
CA TYR A 163 -10.72 13.60 8.01
C TYR A 163 -9.50 14.46 7.67
N SER A 164 -9.24 15.51 8.45
CA SER A 164 -8.12 16.42 8.23
C SER A 164 -6.76 15.72 8.36
N LYS A 165 -6.66 14.69 9.23
CA LYS A 165 -5.42 13.95 9.51
C LYS A 165 -5.27 12.67 8.69
N TRP A 166 -6.29 12.27 7.92
CA TRP A 166 -6.27 10.98 7.24
C TRP A 166 -5.11 10.81 6.28
N ASN A 167 -4.75 11.86 5.56
CA ASN A 167 -3.68 11.83 4.56
C ASN A 167 -2.34 12.39 5.06
N ASP A 168 -2.22 12.77 6.34
CA ASP A 168 -0.96 13.32 6.88
C ASP A 168 0.18 12.29 6.87
N ASP A 169 -0.14 11.00 6.97
CA ASP A 169 0.83 9.91 6.95
C ASP A 169 0.59 8.98 5.74
N ILE A 170 0.95 9.47 4.54
CA ILE A 170 0.92 8.64 3.33
C ILE A 170 2.20 7.83 3.25
N LYS A 171 2.12 6.57 3.66
CA LYS A 171 3.24 5.63 3.54
C LYS A 171 3.43 5.21 2.08
N ASN A 172 4.64 5.34 1.56
CA ASN A 172 4.98 5.00 0.17
C ASN A 172 4.68 3.54 -0.22
N PHE A 173 4.53 2.65 0.77
CA PHE A 173 4.24 1.24 0.57
C PHE A 173 2.73 0.89 0.60
N SER A 174 1.85 1.85 0.86
CA SER A 174 0.40 1.62 0.83
C SER A 174 -0.06 1.19 -0.56
N GLN A 175 -0.89 0.14 -0.62
CA GLN A 175 -1.51 -0.32 -1.87
C GLN A 175 -2.87 0.36 -2.12
N ILE A 176 -3.47 0.96 -1.10
CA ILE A 176 -4.72 1.72 -1.21
C ILE A 176 -4.40 3.21 -1.30
N ASN A 177 -4.92 3.84 -2.34
CA ASN A 177 -5.00 5.29 -2.44
C ASN A 177 -6.39 5.72 -1.93
N TYR A 178 -6.41 6.37 -0.76
CA TYR A 178 -7.65 6.83 -0.12
C TYR A 178 -8.08 8.17 -0.70
N VAL A 179 -9.09 8.15 -1.56
CA VAL A 179 -9.70 9.37 -2.14
C VAL A 179 -10.82 9.83 -1.20
N LEU A 180 -10.56 10.86 -0.41
CA LEU A 180 -11.57 11.39 0.50
C LEU A 180 -12.71 12.03 -0.29
N HIS A 181 -13.95 11.79 0.13
CA HIS A 181 -15.10 12.43 -0.52
C HIS A 181 -15.10 13.94 -0.25
N GLU A 182 -15.50 14.70 -1.25
CA GLU A 182 -15.49 16.16 -1.21
C GLU A 182 -16.60 16.71 -0.31
N GLU A 183 -16.40 17.95 0.20
CA GLU A 183 -17.36 18.60 1.07
C GLU A 183 -18.68 18.88 0.33
N ASP A 184 -19.78 18.31 0.84
CA ASP A 184 -21.13 18.50 0.32
C ASP A 184 -22.13 18.58 1.48
N ILE A 185 -22.81 19.73 1.59
CA ILE A 185 -23.81 19.96 2.63
C ILE A 185 -25.02 19.02 2.54
N LEU A 186 -25.35 18.55 1.31
CA LEU A 186 -26.43 17.58 1.12
C LEU A 186 -26.05 16.21 1.66
N ASP A 187 -24.78 15.83 1.56
CA ASP A 187 -24.28 14.59 2.14
C ASP A 187 -24.26 14.64 3.66
N LEU A 188 -23.84 15.78 4.24
CA LEU A 188 -23.94 15.99 5.68
C LEU A 188 -25.40 15.88 6.18
N LYS A 189 -26.34 16.54 5.50
CA LYS A 189 -27.75 16.44 5.84
C LYS A 189 -28.27 15.00 5.73
N PHE A 190 -27.94 14.35 4.63
CA PHE A 190 -28.37 12.98 4.34
C PHE A 190 -27.84 11.97 5.38
N ILE A 191 -26.58 12.08 5.79
CA ILE A 191 -25.98 11.24 6.81
C ILE A 191 -26.60 11.54 8.19
N ASN A 192 -26.82 12.81 8.51
CA ASN A 192 -27.40 13.23 9.78
C ASN A 192 -28.85 12.74 9.94
N GLU A 193 -29.65 12.78 8.88
CA GLU A 193 -31.05 12.27 8.87
C GLU A 193 -31.09 10.73 9.06
N ASN A 194 -30.01 10.03 8.75
CA ASN A 194 -29.95 8.55 8.83
C ASN A 194 -29.00 8.07 9.93
N LYS A 195 -28.57 8.94 10.87
CA LYS A 195 -27.56 8.61 11.89
C LYS A 195 -27.96 7.41 12.78
N ASP A 196 -29.25 7.25 13.08
CA ASP A 196 -29.77 6.18 13.96
C ASP A 196 -29.64 4.79 13.33
N ILE A 197 -29.62 4.72 12.00
CA ILE A 197 -29.48 3.48 11.24
C ILE A 197 -28.14 3.37 10.51
N ILE A 198 -27.19 4.26 10.79
CA ILE A 198 -25.95 4.46 10.05
C ILE A 198 -25.11 3.18 9.91
N GLU A 199 -25.19 2.30 10.91
CA GLU A 199 -24.46 1.03 10.87
C GLU A 199 -24.94 0.11 9.74
N ASN A 200 -26.21 0.18 9.38
CA ASN A 200 -26.80 -0.62 8.30
C ASN A 200 -27.10 0.23 7.05
N PHE A 201 -26.76 1.52 7.11
CA PHE A 201 -27.04 2.45 6.05
C PHE A 201 -26.25 2.15 4.78
N LYS A 202 -26.88 2.35 3.61
CA LYS A 202 -26.26 2.24 2.30
C LYS A 202 -25.88 3.62 1.80
N PHE A 203 -24.62 3.78 1.46
CA PHE A 203 -24.04 5.06 0.98
C PHE A 203 -24.14 5.24 -0.54
N ASP A 204 -24.89 4.38 -1.25
CA ASP A 204 -24.99 4.36 -2.72
C ASP A 204 -25.32 5.74 -3.31
N LYS A 205 -26.15 6.55 -2.63
CA LYS A 205 -26.54 7.89 -3.10
C LYS A 205 -25.35 8.85 -3.13
N ILE A 206 -24.43 8.73 -2.16
CA ILE A 206 -23.20 9.52 -2.10
C ILE A 206 -22.18 8.96 -3.10
N VAL A 207 -21.96 7.65 -3.06
CA VAL A 207 -20.94 6.95 -3.86
C VAL A 207 -21.16 7.12 -5.37
N LYS A 208 -22.42 7.08 -5.83
CA LYS A 208 -22.77 7.29 -7.25
C LYS A 208 -22.33 8.63 -7.83
N LYS A 209 -22.10 9.65 -6.99
CA LYS A 209 -21.59 10.95 -7.46
C LYS A 209 -20.15 10.85 -7.97
N TYR A 210 -19.41 9.81 -7.56
CA TYR A 210 -17.99 9.58 -7.86
C TYR A 210 -17.77 8.49 -8.94
N ASP A 211 -18.83 8.04 -9.57
CA ASP A 211 -18.78 7.00 -10.63
C ASP A 211 -17.97 5.75 -10.23
N THR A 212 -18.15 5.31 -8.98
CA THR A 212 -17.49 4.11 -8.43
C THR A 212 -18.49 3.25 -7.68
N GLU A 213 -18.20 1.93 -7.62
CA GLU A 213 -18.90 0.97 -6.75
C GLU A 213 -17.98 0.47 -5.62
N ASP A 214 -16.68 0.74 -5.74
CA ASP A 214 -15.66 0.33 -4.76
C ASP A 214 -15.38 1.49 -3.80
N TYR A 215 -15.71 1.32 -2.53
CA TYR A 215 -15.56 2.37 -1.53
C TYR A 215 -15.32 1.83 -0.12
N ILE A 216 -14.84 2.71 0.72
CA ILE A 216 -14.54 2.48 2.12
C ILE A 216 -15.38 3.43 2.96
N VAL A 217 -15.92 2.93 4.08
CA VAL A 217 -16.58 3.75 5.10
C VAL A 217 -15.96 3.44 6.45
N ALA A 218 -15.49 4.47 7.14
CA ALA A 218 -15.09 4.36 8.54
C ALA A 218 -15.98 5.28 9.40
N ILE A 219 -16.78 4.66 10.29
CA ILE A 219 -17.70 5.36 11.18
C ILE A 219 -17.12 5.27 12.58
N TYR A 220 -16.87 6.42 13.17
CA TYR A 220 -16.31 6.60 14.49
C TYR A 220 -17.41 7.05 15.44
N PHE A 221 -17.73 6.23 16.44
CA PHE A 221 -18.72 6.54 17.48
C PHE A 221 -17.97 6.97 18.74
N LYS A 222 -17.99 8.25 19.05
CA LYS A 222 -17.43 8.81 20.27
C LYS A 222 -18.48 8.79 21.38
N ASN A 223 -18.11 8.24 22.54
CA ASN A 223 -18.90 8.28 23.75
C ASN A 223 -17.96 8.55 24.94
N LYS A 224 -17.97 9.76 25.47
CA LYS A 224 -16.99 10.26 26.47
C LYS A 224 -15.56 10.06 25.95
N ASN A 225 -14.78 9.29 26.71
CA ASN A 225 -13.41 8.94 26.37
C ASN A 225 -13.29 7.57 25.68
N ASN A 226 -14.37 7.05 25.10
CA ASN A 226 -14.32 5.81 24.35
C ASN A 226 -14.65 6.09 22.88
N LEU A 227 -13.98 5.37 22.00
CA LEU A 227 -14.20 5.46 20.58
C LEU A 227 -14.42 4.05 20.02
N ARG A 228 -15.55 3.83 19.35
CA ARG A 228 -15.81 2.62 18.58
C ARG A 228 -15.69 2.94 17.10
N VAL A 229 -14.99 2.11 16.36
CA VAL A 229 -14.75 2.28 14.92
C VAL A 229 -15.40 1.12 14.18
N LEU A 230 -16.40 1.42 13.36
CA LEU A 230 -16.99 0.49 12.41
C LEU A 230 -16.43 0.77 11.02
N SER A 231 -15.59 -0.15 10.54
CA SER A 231 -14.94 -0.06 9.23
C SER A 231 -15.62 -1.00 8.25
N LYS A 232 -15.96 -0.51 7.07
CA LYS A 232 -16.55 -1.28 5.98
C LYS A 232 -15.80 -1.03 4.69
N MET A 233 -15.44 -2.10 3.98
CA MET A 233 -14.85 -2.04 2.64
C MET A 233 -15.76 -2.76 1.67
N PHE A 234 -16.24 -2.01 0.68
CA PHE A 234 -17.06 -2.51 -0.42
C PHE A 234 -16.17 -2.66 -1.65
N TYR A 235 -16.07 -3.87 -2.17
CA TYR A 235 -15.23 -4.20 -3.30
C TYR A 235 -15.79 -5.39 -4.08
N GLU A 236 -15.96 -5.24 -5.39
CA GLU A 236 -16.49 -6.27 -6.29
C GLU A 236 -17.82 -6.90 -5.76
N GLY A 237 -18.73 -6.07 -5.29
CA GLY A 237 -20.04 -6.50 -4.76
C GLY A 237 -19.99 -7.23 -3.41
N LYS A 238 -18.81 -7.32 -2.78
CA LYS A 238 -18.62 -7.91 -1.45
C LYS A 238 -18.40 -6.81 -0.42
N VAL A 239 -18.79 -7.11 0.84
CA VAL A 239 -18.49 -6.22 1.97
C VAL A 239 -17.67 -6.96 3.02
N LYS A 240 -16.62 -6.30 3.51
CA LYS A 240 -15.84 -6.72 4.67
C LYS A 240 -16.02 -5.70 5.79
N ILE A 241 -16.23 -6.18 7.00
CA ILE A 241 -16.59 -5.35 8.15
C ILE A 241 -15.64 -5.65 9.31
N SER A 242 -15.20 -4.61 10.01
CA SER A 242 -14.54 -4.68 11.32
C SER A 242 -15.20 -3.75 12.31
N ASN A 243 -15.18 -4.15 13.58
CA ASN A 243 -15.68 -3.34 14.68
C ASN A 243 -14.63 -3.36 15.79
N GLN A 244 -14.01 -2.20 16.05
CA GLN A 244 -12.95 -2.05 17.04
C GLN A 244 -13.36 -1.04 18.10
N SER A 245 -12.88 -1.19 19.33
CA SER A 245 -13.19 -0.29 20.42
C SER A 245 -11.92 0.14 21.15
N TYR A 246 -11.79 1.43 21.35
CA TYR A 246 -10.67 2.07 22.04
C TYR A 246 -11.17 2.75 23.30
N LYS A 247 -10.47 2.56 24.42
CA LYS A 247 -10.80 3.17 25.72
C LYS A 247 -9.82 4.30 26.03
N LYS A 248 -10.29 5.31 26.78
CA LYS A 248 -9.51 6.46 27.21
C LYS A 248 -8.88 7.23 26.05
N VAL A 249 -9.64 7.40 24.97
CA VAL A 249 -9.22 8.14 23.78
C VAL A 249 -9.53 9.62 23.96
N ASN A 250 -8.53 10.45 23.70
CA ASN A 250 -8.70 11.88 23.48
C ASN A 250 -8.54 12.18 21.99
N ILE A 251 -9.64 12.52 21.31
CA ILE A 251 -9.62 12.83 19.87
C ILE A 251 -8.92 14.16 19.52
N SER A 252 -8.58 14.97 20.53
CA SER A 252 -7.75 16.17 20.39
C SER A 252 -6.25 15.89 20.55
N ASP A 253 -5.87 14.66 20.88
CA ASP A 253 -4.49 14.21 20.94
C ASP A 253 -4.09 13.63 19.57
N ASP A 254 -3.24 14.36 18.86
CA ASP A 254 -2.82 14.01 17.50
C ASP A 254 -2.18 12.62 17.41
N LEU A 255 -1.38 12.22 18.41
CA LEU A 255 -0.72 10.92 18.39
C LEU A 255 -1.72 9.76 18.55
N GLN A 256 -2.69 9.91 19.45
CA GLN A 256 -3.74 8.90 19.61
C GLN A 256 -4.59 8.82 18.36
N LEU A 257 -4.90 9.96 17.75
CA LEU A 257 -5.69 10.04 16.53
C LEU A 257 -4.98 9.34 15.35
N LEU A 258 -3.69 9.61 15.15
CA LEU A 258 -2.89 8.96 14.11
C LEU A 258 -2.80 7.44 14.32
N ASN A 259 -2.63 6.96 15.55
CA ASN A 259 -2.63 5.52 15.85
C ASN A 259 -3.97 4.84 15.49
N ILE A 260 -5.10 5.52 15.71
CA ILE A 260 -6.42 5.01 15.36
C ILE A 260 -6.60 4.97 13.84
N ILE A 261 -6.17 6.03 13.15
CA ILE A 261 -6.18 6.10 11.68
C ILE A 261 -5.32 4.97 11.10
N GLU A 262 -4.10 4.78 11.61
CA GLU A 262 -3.20 3.71 11.16
C GLU A 262 -3.81 2.32 11.36
N SER A 263 -4.41 2.08 12.52
CA SER A 263 -5.11 0.81 12.79
C SER A 263 -6.27 0.59 11.82
N THR A 264 -7.02 1.64 11.49
CA THR A 264 -8.14 1.58 10.55
C THR A 264 -7.65 1.33 9.12
N LYS A 265 -6.59 2.02 8.69
CA LYS A 265 -5.95 1.79 7.38
C LYS A 265 -5.37 0.37 7.27
N THR A 266 -4.73 -0.12 8.33
CA THR A 266 -4.17 -1.49 8.38
C THR A 266 -5.25 -2.54 8.10
N PHE A 267 -6.45 -2.38 8.66
CA PHE A 267 -7.57 -3.28 8.37
C PHE A 267 -7.92 -3.30 6.88
N PHE A 268 -8.00 -2.15 6.22
CA PHE A 268 -8.32 -2.07 4.79
C PHE A 268 -7.19 -2.62 3.92
N GLU A 269 -5.94 -2.30 4.25
CA GLU A 269 -4.76 -2.83 3.57
C GLU A 269 -4.67 -4.36 3.68
N ASP A 270 -4.96 -4.91 4.84
CA ASP A 270 -4.96 -6.36 5.04
C ASP A 270 -6.02 -7.07 4.20
N ILE A 271 -7.22 -6.51 4.09
CA ILE A 271 -8.27 -7.04 3.21
C ILE A 271 -7.83 -6.97 1.75
N TRP A 272 -7.27 -5.83 1.33
CA TRP A 272 -6.80 -5.66 -0.04
C TRP A 272 -5.72 -6.68 -0.39
N LYS A 273 -4.74 -6.88 0.49
CA LYS A 273 -3.69 -7.89 0.32
C LYS A 273 -4.24 -9.30 0.26
N GLN A 274 -5.19 -9.67 1.14
CA GLN A 274 -5.84 -10.97 1.10
C GLN A 274 -6.58 -11.24 -0.21
N ASN A 275 -7.23 -10.24 -0.79
CA ASN A 275 -7.92 -10.36 -2.07
C ASN A 275 -6.96 -10.47 -3.26
N ASN A 276 -5.70 -10.03 -3.12
CA ASN A 276 -4.70 -10.02 -4.18
C ASN A 276 -3.53 -10.99 -3.89
N GLN A 277 -3.72 -12.01 -3.08
CA GLN A 277 -2.69 -13.01 -2.80
C GLN A 277 -2.24 -13.74 -4.06
N ILE A 278 -0.94 -13.97 -4.17
CA ILE A 278 -0.37 -14.77 -5.24
C ILE A 278 -0.69 -16.24 -4.94
N ASN A 279 -1.45 -16.89 -5.83
CA ASN A 279 -1.59 -18.34 -5.79
C ASN A 279 -0.26 -18.98 -6.15
N THR A 280 0.47 -19.48 -5.15
CA THR A 280 1.74 -20.20 -5.32
C THR A 280 1.54 -21.71 -5.57
N SER A 281 0.29 -22.16 -5.65
CA SER A 281 -0.01 -23.53 -6.05
C SER A 281 0.19 -23.70 -7.56
N ILE A 282 1.45 -23.96 -7.96
CA ILE A 282 1.82 -24.53 -9.25
C ILE A 282 2.36 -25.94 -9.00
#